data_51b8742b1ed5ebad3121e1f63a35fd6f
#
_entry.id   51b8742b1ed5ebad3121e1f63a35fd6f
#
_cell.length_a   1.000
_cell.length_b   1.000
_cell.length_c   1.000
_cell.angle_alpha   90.00
_cell.angle_beta   90.00
_cell.angle_gamma   90.00
#
_symmetry.space_group_name_H-M   'P 1'
#
loop_
_entity.id
_entity.type
_entity.pdbx_description
1 polymer ?
#
loop_
_entity_poly.entity_id
_entity_poly.type
_entity_poly.pdbx_seq_one_letter_code
_entity_poly.pdbx_strand_id
1 'polypeptide(L)'
;MVTVYEGIIKTHKDFKDGTFATKNGFVVKIRNGVATVDDILIVNKTYSVPAGYATGLSMDTKTAFNKMKEAAAKDNIKLFIASGFRSNSRQQELYLNYVLKHGKDKADTFSARPGHSEHETGLTMDINMPDSKFNKTKEAKWLSDNAYKYGFILRYPEGKEAETGYMYESWHYRYVGEKIAKVLYNDGNWKTLEGYFGLTSRYE
;
A
#
# COMPACT_ATOMS: atom_id res chain seq x y z
N MET A 1 19.20 13.46 22.59
CA MET A 1 18.08 13.45 21.60
C MET A 1 18.00 12.18 20.75
N VAL A 2 19.02 11.32 20.74
CA VAL A 2 19.07 10.07 19.96
C VAL A 2 18.27 8.94 20.61
N THR A 3 18.19 8.88 21.91
CA THR A 3 17.60 7.74 22.66
C THR A 3 16.06 7.62 22.55
N VAL A 4 15.35 8.72 22.29
CA VAL A 4 13.88 8.70 22.11
C VAL A 4 13.49 8.13 20.76
N TYR A 5 14.33 8.26 19.77
CA TYR A 5 14.09 7.79 18.39
C TYR A 5 14.21 6.27 18.27
N GLU A 6 15.15 5.64 18.96
CA GLU A 6 15.35 4.18 18.89
C GLU A 6 14.17 3.39 19.47
N GLY A 7 13.50 3.90 20.49
CA GLY A 7 12.32 3.25 21.10
C GLY A 7 11.06 3.30 20.25
N ILE A 8 10.93 4.31 19.35
CA ILE A 8 9.75 4.49 18.49
C ILE A 8 9.89 3.72 17.17
N ILE A 9 11.12 3.43 16.75
CA ILE A 9 11.44 2.93 15.39
C ILE A 9 11.79 1.43 15.38
N LYS A 10 11.98 0.77 16.51
CA LYS A 10 12.21 -0.69 16.57
C LYS A 10 10.93 -1.46 16.19
N THR A 11 10.69 -1.58 14.89
CA THR A 11 9.51 -2.26 14.35
C THR A 11 9.84 -3.22 13.22
N HIS A 12 11.11 -3.39 12.88
CA HIS A 12 11.52 -4.37 11.91
C HIS A 12 11.56 -5.73 12.61
N LYS A 13 10.57 -6.57 12.36
CA LYS A 13 10.68 -8.00 12.62
C LYS A 13 11.51 -8.58 11.50
N ASP A 14 12.73 -8.99 11.78
CA ASP A 14 13.48 -9.88 10.91
C ASP A 14 12.77 -11.23 10.88
N PHE A 15 11.80 -11.37 9.98
CA PHE A 15 11.22 -12.66 9.70
C PHE A 15 12.33 -13.59 9.17
N LYS A 16 12.53 -14.72 9.83
CA LYS A 16 13.43 -15.75 9.30
C LYS A 16 12.88 -16.27 7.99
N ASP A 17 13.77 -16.54 7.05
CA ASP A 17 13.43 -17.19 5.80
C ASP A 17 12.66 -18.49 6.04
N GLY A 18 11.59 -18.69 5.28
CA GLY A 18 10.72 -19.84 5.46
C GLY A 18 9.41 -19.72 4.69
N THR A 19 8.56 -20.68 4.95
CA THR A 19 7.19 -20.71 4.41
C THR A 19 6.21 -21.08 5.51
N PHE A 20 5.01 -20.51 5.44
CA PHE A 20 3.91 -20.92 6.31
C PHE A 20 2.56 -20.72 5.61
N ALA A 21 1.56 -21.51 6.00
CA ALA A 21 0.20 -21.38 5.46
C ALA A 21 -0.54 -20.22 6.12
N THR A 22 -1.31 -19.48 5.33
CA THR A 22 -2.27 -18.50 5.84
C THR A 22 -3.56 -19.21 6.27
N LYS A 23 -4.43 -18.48 7.00
CA LYS A 23 -5.76 -19.01 7.38
C LYS A 23 -6.67 -19.34 6.21
N ASN A 24 -6.40 -18.76 5.02
CA ASN A 24 -7.17 -19.01 3.79
C ASN A 24 -6.50 -20.06 2.88
N GLY A 25 -5.46 -20.76 3.36
CA GLY A 25 -4.79 -21.83 2.63
C GLY A 25 -3.73 -21.38 1.61
N PHE A 26 -3.42 -20.10 1.52
CA PHE A 26 -2.30 -19.61 0.73
C PHE A 26 -0.97 -19.84 1.45
N VAL A 27 0.13 -19.77 0.71
CA VAL A 27 1.48 -19.94 1.26
C VAL A 27 2.22 -18.60 1.24
N VAL A 28 2.56 -18.10 2.42
CA VAL A 28 3.53 -17.00 2.56
C VAL A 28 4.92 -17.57 2.40
N LYS A 29 5.71 -16.99 1.52
CA LYS A 29 7.15 -17.25 1.36
C LYS A 29 7.92 -16.04 1.87
N ILE A 30 8.83 -16.24 2.82
CA ILE A 30 9.74 -15.20 3.29
C ILE A 30 11.14 -15.50 2.78
N ARG A 31 11.76 -14.53 2.12
CA ARG A 31 13.14 -14.58 1.63
C ARG A 31 13.81 -13.22 1.92
N ASN A 32 14.95 -13.25 2.59
CA ASN A 32 15.68 -12.06 3.00
C ASN A 32 14.80 -11.03 3.72
N GLY A 33 13.90 -11.50 4.60
CA GLY A 33 12.96 -10.68 5.34
C GLY A 33 11.77 -10.12 4.51
N VAL A 34 11.64 -10.48 3.24
CA VAL A 34 10.57 -10.01 2.34
C VAL A 34 9.52 -11.09 2.16
N ALA A 35 8.26 -10.75 2.41
CA ALA A 35 7.13 -11.68 2.30
C ALA A 35 6.44 -11.59 0.94
N THR A 36 6.15 -12.74 0.34
CA THR A 36 5.32 -12.86 -0.87
C THR A 36 4.25 -13.93 -0.71
N VAL A 37 3.12 -13.76 -1.40
CA VAL A 37 2.06 -14.77 -1.57
C VAL A 37 1.68 -14.79 -3.04
N ASP A 38 1.75 -15.96 -3.70
CA ASP A 38 1.52 -16.10 -5.14
C ASP A 38 2.28 -15.03 -5.97
N ASP A 39 3.54 -14.84 -5.63
CA ASP A 39 4.46 -13.84 -6.20
C ASP A 39 4.04 -12.36 -5.99
N ILE A 40 2.96 -12.11 -5.26
CA ILE A 40 2.58 -10.77 -4.82
C ILE A 40 3.38 -10.39 -3.57
N LEU A 41 4.15 -9.31 -3.66
CA LEU A 41 4.85 -8.72 -2.53
C LEU A 41 3.85 -8.24 -1.47
N ILE A 42 4.03 -8.64 -0.23
CA ILE A 42 3.20 -8.22 0.90
C ILE A 42 3.98 -7.23 1.76
N VAL A 43 3.45 -6.01 1.85
CA VAL A 43 3.93 -4.97 2.75
C VAL A 43 2.75 -4.37 3.47
N ASN A 44 2.75 -4.43 4.79
CA ASN A 44 1.71 -3.88 5.64
C ASN A 44 2.26 -3.72 7.07
N LYS A 45 1.41 -3.51 8.06
CA LYS A 45 1.87 -3.35 9.46
C LYS A 45 2.60 -4.58 10.03
N THR A 46 2.34 -5.77 9.52
CA THR A 46 3.01 -7.00 9.95
C THR A 46 4.27 -7.25 9.15
N TYR A 47 4.20 -7.11 7.81
CA TYR A 47 5.27 -7.45 6.88
C TYR A 47 5.98 -6.19 6.38
N SER A 48 7.30 -6.22 6.38
CA SER A 48 8.14 -5.08 6.03
C SER A 48 9.04 -5.38 4.83
N VAL A 49 9.68 -4.35 4.31
CA VAL A 49 10.80 -4.45 3.36
C VAL A 49 12.04 -3.78 3.95
N PRO A 50 13.26 -4.24 3.59
CA PRO A 50 14.48 -3.60 4.03
C PRO A 50 14.62 -2.19 3.45
N ALA A 51 15.34 -1.32 4.14
CA ALA A 51 15.72 -0.03 3.60
C ALA A 51 16.47 -0.20 2.27
N GLY A 52 16.10 0.61 1.26
CA GLY A 52 16.70 0.49 -0.08
C GLY A 52 16.12 -0.64 -0.94
N TYR A 53 14.99 -1.23 -0.56
CA TYR A 53 14.31 -2.28 -1.34
C TYR A 53 14.05 -1.87 -2.79
N ALA A 54 13.62 -0.64 -3.02
CA ALA A 54 13.51 -0.06 -4.36
C ALA A 54 14.17 1.32 -4.39
N THR A 55 14.38 1.86 -5.60
CA THR A 55 14.99 3.18 -5.83
C THR A 55 14.08 4.13 -6.62
N GLY A 56 12.85 3.69 -6.93
CA GLY A 56 11.87 4.44 -7.69
C GLY A 56 10.63 3.60 -7.98
N LEU A 57 9.67 4.16 -8.68
CA LEU A 57 8.54 3.38 -9.22
C LEU A 57 9.06 2.35 -10.23
N SER A 58 8.55 1.11 -10.15
CA SER A 58 8.89 0.06 -11.10
C SER A 58 8.45 0.42 -12.52
N MET A 59 9.10 -0.16 -13.53
CA MET A 59 8.72 0.08 -14.93
C MET A 59 7.30 -0.42 -15.22
N ASP A 60 6.92 -1.56 -14.65
CA ASP A 60 5.58 -2.12 -14.81
C ASP A 60 4.52 -1.19 -14.22
N THR A 61 4.77 -0.66 -13.00
CA THR A 61 3.86 0.31 -12.37
C THR A 61 3.71 1.58 -13.21
N LYS A 62 4.81 2.12 -13.73
CA LYS A 62 4.78 3.31 -14.60
C LYS A 62 4.02 3.05 -15.89
N THR A 63 4.30 1.92 -16.55
CA THR A 63 3.66 1.53 -17.82
C THR A 63 2.16 1.34 -17.63
N ALA A 64 1.76 0.62 -16.58
CA ALA A 64 0.37 0.41 -16.22
C ALA A 64 -0.36 1.73 -15.91
N PHE A 65 0.28 2.62 -15.15
CA PHE A 65 -0.29 3.95 -14.86
C PHE A 65 -0.47 4.79 -16.12
N ASN A 66 0.48 4.80 -17.03
CA ASN A 66 0.36 5.55 -18.28
C ASN A 66 -0.83 5.06 -19.13
N LYS A 67 -1.01 3.74 -19.26
CA LYS A 67 -2.19 3.15 -19.94
C LYS A 67 -3.50 3.57 -19.24
N MET A 68 -3.54 3.51 -17.91
CA MET A 68 -4.69 3.92 -17.11
C MET A 68 -5.01 5.41 -17.31
N LYS A 69 -4.00 6.27 -17.27
CA LYS A 69 -4.11 7.72 -17.48
C LYS A 69 -4.65 8.07 -18.88
N GLU A 70 -4.16 7.38 -19.92
CA GLU A 70 -4.64 7.56 -21.29
C GLU A 70 -6.10 7.14 -21.46
N ALA A 71 -6.51 6.06 -20.82
CA ALA A 71 -7.91 5.62 -20.83
C ALA A 71 -8.81 6.60 -20.08
N ALA A 72 -8.41 7.06 -18.90
CA ALA A 72 -9.13 8.05 -18.12
C ALA A 72 -9.34 9.37 -18.90
N ALA A 73 -8.31 9.78 -19.65
CA ALA A 73 -8.40 11.00 -20.48
C ALA A 73 -9.51 10.93 -21.54
N LYS A 74 -9.80 9.74 -22.10
CA LYS A 74 -10.91 9.54 -23.05
C LYS A 74 -12.29 9.77 -22.41
N ASP A 75 -12.37 9.56 -21.10
CA ASP A 75 -13.56 9.79 -20.27
C ASP A 75 -13.57 11.20 -19.65
N ASN A 76 -12.69 12.11 -20.11
CA ASN A 76 -12.50 13.45 -19.53
C ASN A 76 -12.12 13.44 -18.04
N ILE A 77 -11.40 12.41 -17.60
CA ILE A 77 -10.84 12.25 -16.26
C ILE A 77 -9.34 12.53 -16.33
N LYS A 78 -8.86 13.45 -15.47
CA LYS A 78 -7.45 13.83 -15.43
C LYS A 78 -6.77 13.12 -14.25
N LEU A 79 -5.81 12.24 -14.53
CA LEU A 79 -5.01 11.55 -13.54
C LEU A 79 -3.55 12.01 -13.57
N PHE A 80 -2.95 12.15 -12.38
CA PHE A 80 -1.52 12.38 -12.20
C PHE A 80 -1.04 11.77 -10.88
N ILE A 81 0.25 11.47 -10.79
CA ILE A 81 0.86 10.94 -9.57
C ILE A 81 1.18 12.13 -8.65
N ALA A 82 0.53 12.19 -7.50
CA ALA A 82 0.81 13.17 -6.45
C ALA A 82 1.99 12.71 -5.57
N SER A 83 2.04 11.41 -5.25
CA SER A 83 3.13 10.79 -4.50
C SER A 83 3.39 9.40 -5.07
N GLY A 84 4.62 9.10 -5.43
CA GLY A 84 5.02 7.79 -5.93
C GLY A 84 5.95 7.08 -4.95
N PHE A 85 7.14 6.67 -5.43
CA PHE A 85 8.16 6.08 -4.59
C PHE A 85 8.57 7.01 -3.45
N ARG A 86 8.80 6.41 -2.28
CA ARG A 86 9.28 7.11 -1.08
C ARG A 86 10.38 6.28 -0.43
N SER A 87 11.57 6.86 -0.21
CA SER A 87 12.64 6.17 0.48
C SER A 87 12.31 5.88 1.94
N ASN A 88 12.96 4.88 2.52
CA ASN A 88 12.81 4.56 3.95
C ASN A 88 13.11 5.77 4.85
N SER A 89 14.18 6.53 4.56
CA SER A 89 14.52 7.74 5.32
C SER A 89 13.43 8.81 5.23
N ARG A 90 12.83 9.01 4.05
CA ARG A 90 11.72 9.95 3.90
C ARG A 90 10.46 9.47 4.62
N GLN A 91 10.18 8.17 4.59
CA GLN A 91 9.07 7.59 5.35
C GLN A 91 9.27 7.78 6.86
N GLN A 92 10.50 7.60 7.35
CA GLN A 92 10.86 7.84 8.75
C GLN A 92 10.60 9.29 9.16
N GLU A 93 11.06 10.25 8.37
CA GLU A 93 10.82 11.67 8.63
C GLU A 93 9.33 12.00 8.70
N LEU A 94 8.56 11.53 7.73
CA LEU A 94 7.11 11.75 7.69
C LEU A 94 6.40 11.13 8.89
N TYR A 95 6.70 9.87 9.19
CA TYR A 95 6.08 9.18 10.31
C TYR A 95 6.37 9.86 11.65
N LEU A 96 7.63 10.24 11.89
CA LEU A 96 8.01 10.97 13.10
C LEU A 96 7.28 12.31 13.23
N ASN A 97 7.17 13.07 12.14
CA ASN A 97 6.41 14.33 12.15
C ASN A 97 4.93 14.11 12.50
N TYR A 98 4.32 13.02 12.00
CA TYR A 98 2.95 12.66 12.37
C TYR A 98 2.83 12.22 13.82
N VAL A 99 3.79 11.45 14.34
CA VAL A 99 3.82 11.06 15.76
C VAL A 99 3.94 12.28 16.66
N LEU A 100 4.81 13.22 16.34
CA LEU A 100 4.97 14.46 17.10
C LEU A 100 3.69 15.31 17.11
N LYS A 101 2.97 15.35 15.98
CA LYS A 101 1.78 16.18 15.82
C LYS A 101 0.50 15.53 16.37
N HIS A 102 0.36 14.23 16.25
CA HIS A 102 -0.91 13.54 16.50
C HIS A 102 -0.83 12.44 17.56
N GLY A 103 0.36 12.09 18.03
CA GLY A 103 0.61 10.90 18.84
C GLY A 103 0.74 9.63 17.99
N LYS A 104 1.41 8.62 18.56
CA LYS A 104 1.76 7.36 17.88
C LYS A 104 0.52 6.59 17.41
N ASP A 105 -0.45 6.39 18.30
CA ASP A 105 -1.63 5.58 18.00
C ASP A 105 -2.45 6.18 16.86
N LYS A 106 -2.57 7.51 16.84
CA LYS A 106 -3.25 8.21 15.76
C LYS A 106 -2.44 8.17 14.47
N ALA A 107 -1.12 8.39 14.52
CA ALA A 107 -0.25 8.30 13.34
C ALA A 107 -0.33 6.92 12.70
N ASP A 108 -0.35 5.85 13.47
CA ASP A 108 -0.45 4.47 12.99
C ASP A 108 -1.75 4.19 12.20
N THR A 109 -2.81 5.00 12.33
CA THR A 109 -4.07 4.78 11.58
C THR A 109 -4.02 5.26 10.13
N PHE A 110 -3.06 6.12 9.77
CA PHE A 110 -2.98 6.73 8.42
C PHE A 110 -1.56 6.82 7.85
N SER A 111 -0.53 6.47 8.62
CA SER A 111 0.86 6.49 8.17
C SER A 111 1.58 5.21 8.56
N ALA A 112 2.25 4.60 7.60
CA ALA A 112 3.06 3.43 7.86
C ALA A 112 4.35 3.80 8.59
N ARG A 113 4.81 2.89 9.47
CA ARG A 113 6.16 2.98 10.03
C ARG A 113 7.20 2.69 8.94
N PRO A 114 8.45 3.20 9.06
CA PRO A 114 9.52 2.90 8.12
C PRO A 114 9.70 1.39 7.88
N GLY A 115 9.85 0.99 6.62
CA GLY A 115 9.90 -0.42 6.20
C GLY A 115 8.52 -1.04 5.96
N HIS A 116 7.44 -0.44 6.44
CA HIS A 116 6.07 -0.94 6.32
C HIS A 116 5.20 -0.15 5.33
N SER A 117 5.80 0.81 4.61
CA SER A 117 5.09 1.60 3.61
C SER A 117 5.18 0.95 2.23
N GLU A 118 4.05 0.75 1.58
CA GLU A 118 4.02 0.29 0.19
C GLU A 118 4.73 1.25 -0.78
N HIS A 119 4.82 2.55 -0.45
CA HIS A 119 5.60 3.50 -1.25
C HIS A 119 7.10 3.17 -1.32
N GLU A 120 7.64 2.42 -0.35
CA GLU A 120 9.03 1.98 -0.36
C GLU A 120 9.29 0.86 -1.37
N THR A 121 8.23 0.25 -1.93
CA THR A 121 8.32 -0.87 -2.86
C THR A 121 8.44 -0.45 -4.33
N GLY A 122 8.08 0.79 -4.66
CA GLY A 122 7.94 1.24 -6.04
C GLY A 122 6.72 0.68 -6.79
N LEU A 123 5.80 0.03 -6.09
CA LEU A 123 4.58 -0.57 -6.65
C LEU A 123 3.31 0.23 -6.33
N THR A 124 3.44 1.37 -5.64
CA THR A 124 2.32 2.14 -5.11
C THR A 124 2.44 3.61 -5.45
N MET A 125 1.30 4.24 -5.62
CA MET A 125 1.18 5.68 -5.84
C MET A 125 -0.09 6.24 -5.22
N ASP A 126 0.00 7.49 -4.77
CA ASP A 126 -1.14 8.34 -4.47
C ASP A 126 -1.48 9.13 -5.74
N ILE A 127 -2.73 9.04 -6.16
CA ILE A 127 -3.23 9.65 -7.40
C ILE A 127 -4.03 10.91 -7.06
N ASN A 128 -3.73 12.00 -7.76
CA ASN A 128 -4.34 13.31 -7.67
C ASN A 128 -4.17 13.97 -6.29
N MET A 129 -5.09 13.77 -5.36
CA MET A 129 -5.10 14.46 -4.07
C MET A 129 -5.12 13.44 -2.92
N PRO A 130 -4.05 13.30 -2.13
CA PRO A 130 -4.01 12.42 -0.96
C PRO A 130 -4.71 13.08 0.25
N ASP A 131 -6.01 13.31 0.11
CA ASP A 131 -6.87 13.97 1.10
C ASP A 131 -8.29 13.44 0.96
N SER A 132 -9.04 13.38 2.07
CA SER A 132 -10.43 12.87 2.11
C SER A 132 -11.40 13.65 1.20
N LYS A 133 -11.08 14.87 0.81
CA LYS A 133 -11.86 15.62 -0.20
C LYS A 133 -11.87 14.93 -1.56
N PHE A 134 -10.86 14.11 -1.84
CA PHE A 134 -10.79 13.32 -3.07
C PHE A 134 -11.89 12.25 -3.15
N ASN A 135 -12.35 11.71 -2.03
CA ASN A 135 -13.32 10.61 -1.96
C ASN A 135 -14.59 10.84 -2.80
N LYS A 136 -15.00 12.10 -2.97
CA LYS A 136 -16.26 12.49 -3.65
C LYS A 136 -16.04 13.00 -5.06
N THR A 137 -14.82 12.92 -5.60
CA THR A 137 -14.51 13.41 -6.95
C THR A 137 -14.88 12.38 -8.02
N LYS A 138 -15.11 12.85 -9.24
CA LYS A 138 -15.32 11.97 -10.40
C LYS A 138 -14.09 11.11 -10.71
N GLU A 139 -12.90 11.63 -10.41
CA GLU A 139 -11.63 10.94 -10.57
C GLU A 139 -11.53 9.73 -9.62
N ALA A 140 -11.89 9.92 -8.33
CA ALA A 140 -11.89 8.82 -7.35
C ALA A 140 -12.88 7.73 -7.74
N LYS A 141 -14.09 8.13 -8.19
CA LYS A 141 -15.09 7.18 -8.68
C LYS A 141 -14.58 6.42 -9.90
N TRP A 142 -14.03 7.12 -10.90
CA TRP A 142 -13.48 6.49 -12.09
C TRP A 142 -12.37 5.48 -11.76
N LEU A 143 -11.45 5.87 -10.88
CA LEU A 143 -10.38 5.01 -10.41
C LEU A 143 -10.92 3.77 -9.71
N SER A 144 -11.88 3.92 -8.80
CA SER A 144 -12.51 2.78 -8.12
C SER A 144 -13.16 1.80 -9.09
N ASP A 145 -13.75 2.28 -10.18
CA ASP A 145 -14.47 1.45 -11.15
C ASP A 145 -13.56 0.85 -12.25
N ASN A 146 -12.34 1.39 -12.45
CA ASN A 146 -11.55 1.05 -13.63
C ASN A 146 -10.10 0.64 -13.34
N ALA A 147 -9.51 1.01 -12.20
CA ALA A 147 -8.08 0.80 -11.95
C ALA A 147 -7.65 -0.68 -12.04
N TYR A 148 -8.53 -1.60 -11.67
CA TYR A 148 -8.27 -3.05 -11.75
C TYR A 148 -7.96 -3.54 -13.16
N LYS A 149 -8.48 -2.89 -14.21
CA LYS A 149 -8.24 -3.22 -15.62
C LYS A 149 -6.78 -2.98 -16.03
N TYR A 150 -6.07 -2.20 -15.23
CA TYR A 150 -4.66 -1.82 -15.43
C TYR A 150 -3.75 -2.43 -14.36
N GLY A 151 -4.25 -3.39 -13.59
CA GLY A 151 -3.46 -4.08 -12.57
C GLY A 151 -3.34 -3.35 -11.23
N PHE A 152 -4.11 -2.29 -11.01
CA PHE A 152 -4.12 -1.57 -9.73
C PHE A 152 -5.31 -1.96 -8.86
N ILE A 153 -5.08 -1.98 -7.56
CA ILE A 153 -6.12 -2.15 -6.56
C ILE A 153 -6.29 -0.88 -5.74
N LEU A 154 -7.52 -0.59 -5.33
CA LEU A 154 -7.82 0.35 -4.25
C LEU A 154 -7.36 -0.31 -2.94
N ARG A 155 -6.21 0.11 -2.44
CA ARG A 155 -5.49 -0.63 -1.39
C ARG A 155 -6.18 -0.60 -0.03
N TYR A 156 -6.79 0.52 0.31
CA TYR A 156 -7.47 0.75 1.58
C TYR A 156 -8.93 1.15 1.35
N PRO A 157 -9.80 0.16 1.03
CA PRO A 157 -11.22 0.42 0.75
C PRO A 157 -11.98 0.87 2.01
N GLU A 158 -13.08 1.58 1.80
CA GLU A 158 -13.97 2.03 2.88
C GLU A 158 -14.56 0.83 3.63
N GLY A 159 -14.59 0.91 4.97
CA GLY A 159 -15.10 -0.16 5.85
C GLY A 159 -14.17 -1.36 5.99
N LYS A 160 -12.90 -1.26 5.55
CA LYS A 160 -11.90 -2.33 5.63
C LYS A 160 -10.74 -2.02 6.59
N GLU A 161 -10.91 -1.04 7.46
CA GLU A 161 -9.88 -0.58 8.40
C GLU A 161 -9.45 -1.70 9.36
N ALA A 162 -10.38 -2.56 9.77
CA ALA A 162 -10.07 -3.70 10.65
C ALA A 162 -9.19 -4.77 9.97
N GLU A 163 -9.27 -4.88 8.63
CA GLU A 163 -8.45 -5.81 7.85
C GLU A 163 -7.06 -5.20 7.55
N THR A 164 -7.03 -3.95 7.07
CA THR A 164 -5.81 -3.29 6.58
C THR A 164 -5.01 -2.60 7.69
N GLY A 165 -5.69 -2.19 8.75
CA GLY A 165 -5.12 -1.35 9.82
C GLY A 165 -5.00 0.14 9.45
N TYR A 166 -5.47 0.55 8.26
CA TYR A 166 -5.44 1.93 7.77
C TYR A 166 -6.84 2.44 7.44
N MET A 167 -7.03 3.74 7.59
CA MET A 167 -8.26 4.41 7.19
C MET A 167 -8.49 4.30 5.67
N TYR A 168 -9.71 4.58 5.22
CA TYR A 168 -10.05 4.66 3.80
C TYR A 168 -9.21 5.71 3.07
N GLU A 169 -8.60 5.31 1.95
CA GLU A 169 -7.77 6.18 1.11
C GLU A 169 -8.13 6.00 -0.37
N SER A 170 -9.05 6.80 -0.88
CA SER A 170 -9.52 6.73 -2.28
C SER A 170 -8.47 7.08 -3.33
N TRP A 171 -7.34 7.61 -2.92
CA TRP A 171 -6.19 8.02 -3.75
C TRP A 171 -5.08 6.98 -3.82
N HIS A 172 -5.02 6.02 -2.88
CA HIS A 172 -3.90 5.09 -2.71
C HIS A 172 -4.11 3.82 -3.53
N TYR A 173 -3.32 3.68 -4.59
CA TYR A 173 -3.42 2.55 -5.52
C TYR A 173 -2.13 1.74 -5.55
N ARG A 174 -2.27 0.42 -5.38
CA ARG A 174 -1.20 -0.55 -5.42
C ARG A 174 -1.25 -1.37 -6.70
N TYR A 175 -0.12 -1.47 -7.42
CA TYR A 175 0.02 -2.36 -8.56
C TYR A 175 0.27 -3.81 -8.10
N VAL A 176 -0.53 -4.74 -8.60
CA VAL A 176 -0.46 -6.19 -8.31
C VAL A 176 -0.58 -7.04 -9.58
N GLY A 177 -0.69 -6.40 -10.76
CA GLY A 177 -0.99 -7.08 -12.01
C GLY A 177 -2.50 -7.31 -12.24
N GLU A 178 -2.90 -7.41 -13.50
CA GLU A 178 -4.32 -7.41 -13.91
C GLU A 178 -5.10 -8.60 -13.33
N LYS A 179 -4.47 -9.79 -13.28
CA LYS A 179 -5.13 -11.02 -12.80
C LYS A 179 -5.62 -10.88 -11.36
N ILE A 180 -4.75 -10.48 -10.46
CA ILE A 180 -5.08 -10.33 -9.02
C ILE A 180 -5.94 -9.09 -8.80
N ALA A 181 -5.67 -7.98 -9.50
CA ALA A 181 -6.49 -6.78 -9.41
C ALA A 181 -7.96 -7.05 -9.75
N LYS A 182 -8.24 -7.85 -10.80
CA LYS A 182 -9.60 -8.25 -11.17
C LYS A 182 -10.28 -9.08 -10.08
N VAL A 183 -9.57 -10.02 -9.46
CA VAL A 183 -10.11 -10.84 -8.36
C VAL A 183 -10.45 -9.98 -7.15
N LEU A 184 -9.60 -8.99 -6.83
CA LEU A 184 -9.78 -8.12 -5.68
C LEU A 184 -10.81 -7.02 -5.92
N TYR A 185 -11.04 -6.61 -7.18
CA TYR A 185 -12.12 -5.70 -7.55
C TYR A 185 -13.49 -6.25 -7.20
N ASN A 186 -13.71 -7.57 -7.42
CA ASN A 186 -14.88 -8.31 -6.96
C ASN A 186 -16.21 -7.58 -7.29
N ASP A 187 -16.38 -7.21 -8.57
CA ASP A 187 -17.57 -6.50 -9.08
C ASP A 187 -17.92 -5.21 -8.32
N GLY A 188 -16.90 -4.45 -7.95
CA GLY A 188 -17.05 -3.16 -7.25
C GLY A 188 -17.02 -3.26 -5.72
N ASN A 189 -17.05 -4.47 -5.17
CA ASN A 189 -16.91 -4.71 -3.73
C ASN A 189 -15.47 -5.10 -3.39
N TRP A 190 -14.58 -4.13 -3.34
CA TRP A 190 -13.16 -4.34 -3.17
C TRP A 190 -12.79 -5.24 -1.98
N LYS A 191 -12.05 -6.30 -2.26
CA LYS A 191 -11.37 -7.14 -1.26
C LYS A 191 -9.99 -6.56 -0.97
N THR A 192 -9.53 -6.71 0.27
CA THR A 192 -8.17 -6.36 0.66
C THR A 192 -7.21 -7.50 0.36
N LEU A 193 -5.91 -7.22 0.26
CA LEU A 193 -4.87 -8.26 0.22
C LEU A 193 -4.93 -9.14 1.48
N GLU A 194 -5.14 -8.51 2.62
CA GLU A 194 -5.24 -9.18 3.92
C GLU A 194 -6.43 -10.14 3.96
N GLY A 195 -7.63 -9.67 3.61
CA GLY A 195 -8.85 -10.48 3.59
C GLY A 195 -8.77 -11.63 2.60
N TYR A 196 -8.27 -11.37 1.39
CA TYR A 196 -8.18 -12.39 0.33
C TYR A 196 -7.15 -13.47 0.67
N PHE A 197 -5.94 -13.10 1.03
CA PHE A 197 -4.88 -14.06 1.36
C PHE A 197 -4.98 -14.62 2.78
N GLY A 198 -5.79 -14.06 3.65
CA GLY A 198 -5.90 -14.48 5.05
C GLY A 198 -4.71 -14.05 5.91
N LEU A 199 -4.22 -12.83 5.66
CA LEU A 199 -3.08 -12.23 6.35
C LEU A 199 -3.50 -11.34 7.52
N THR A 200 -2.54 -11.00 8.36
CA THR A 200 -2.69 -9.97 9.41
C THR A 200 -2.03 -8.67 8.99
N SER A 201 -2.56 -7.54 9.48
CA SER A 201 -1.96 -6.21 9.33
C SER A 201 -2.02 -5.47 10.67
N ARG A 202 -1.04 -5.74 11.53
CA ARG A 202 -0.91 -5.10 12.85
C ARG A 202 0.55 -4.98 13.23
N TYR A 203 0.87 -3.94 13.97
CA TYR A 203 2.14 -3.84 14.68
C TYR A 203 2.08 -4.66 15.96
N GLU A 204 3.18 -5.27 16.31
CA GLU A 204 3.38 -5.91 17.63
C GLU A 204 3.95 -4.94 18.64
#